data_551072ef4c61419cd1c4f24afdf564ec
#
_entry.id   551072ef4c61419cd1c4f24afdf564ec
#
_cell.length_a   1.000
_cell.length_b   1.000
_cell.length_c   1.000
_cell.angle_alpha   90.00
_cell.angle_beta   90.00
_cell.angle_gamma   90.00
#
_symmetry.space_group_name_H-M   'P 1'
#
loop_
_entity.id
_entity.type
_entity.pdbx_description
1 polymer ?
#
loop_
_entity_poly.entity_id
_entity_poly.type
_entity_poly.pdbx_seq_one_letter_code
_entity_poly.pdbx_strand_id
1 'polypeptide(L)'
;VKGLSAEEAHGFLTGMDADAVVPQAHRAAARGAVWDAFFRQNLDLLPGALPQALRSVSASLLTDLTALDLDTLDRTLEFLANNEAQIETQVLPGDEQAGRYTLNEESLAAVQSFFNVSPTDGQASSASEP
;
A
#
# COMPACT_ATOMS: atom_id res chain seq x y z
N VAL A 1 12.42 -8.99 13.04
CA VAL A 1 11.62 -9.56 11.96
C VAL A 1 12.44 -10.63 11.28
N LYS A 2 11.95 -11.86 11.32
CA LYS A 2 12.56 -12.97 10.63
C LYS A 2 12.40 -12.74 9.12
N GLY A 3 13.50 -12.84 8.36
CA GLY A 3 13.43 -12.71 6.91
C GLY A 3 12.50 -13.77 6.31
N LEU A 4 11.53 -13.32 5.53
CA LEU A 4 10.63 -14.21 4.80
C LEU A 4 11.23 -14.51 3.42
N SER A 5 11.13 -15.76 2.98
CA SER A 5 11.39 -16.09 1.59
C SER A 5 10.30 -15.50 0.69
N ALA A 6 10.56 -15.40 -0.61
CA ALA A 6 9.56 -14.92 -1.57
C ALA A 6 8.27 -15.78 -1.56
N GLU A 7 8.41 -17.09 -1.37
CA GLU A 7 7.28 -18.02 -1.29
C GLU A 7 6.46 -17.82 -0.01
N GLU A 8 7.13 -17.66 1.13
CA GLU A 8 6.46 -17.36 2.41
C GLU A 8 5.76 -16.00 2.37
N ALA A 9 6.39 -14.98 1.79
CA ALA A 9 5.77 -13.67 1.63
C ALA A 9 4.54 -13.74 0.71
N HIS A 10 4.61 -14.48 -0.39
CA HIS A 10 3.49 -14.69 -1.30
C HIS A 10 2.32 -15.39 -0.60
N GLY A 11 2.58 -16.50 0.10
CA GLY A 11 1.57 -17.21 0.88
C GLY A 11 0.89 -16.34 1.92
N PHE A 12 1.69 -15.54 2.62
CA PHE A 12 1.21 -14.61 3.63
C PHE A 12 0.33 -13.49 3.04
N LEU A 13 0.75 -12.88 1.93
CA LEU A 13 0.01 -11.81 1.26
C LEU A 13 -1.30 -12.29 0.63
N THR A 14 -1.30 -13.49 0.08
CA THR A 14 -2.49 -14.08 -0.57
C THR A 14 -3.46 -14.74 0.42
N GLY A 15 -3.03 -14.95 1.68
CA GLY A 15 -3.85 -15.58 2.71
C GLY A 15 -4.09 -17.08 2.49
N MET A 16 -3.22 -17.73 1.73
CA MET A 16 -3.32 -19.19 1.48
C MET A 16 -2.98 -20.06 2.70
N ASP A 17 -2.31 -19.49 3.70
CA ASP A 17 -2.07 -20.15 4.99
C ASP A 17 -3.28 -20.09 5.94
N ALA A 18 -4.47 -20.08 5.40
CA ALA A 18 -5.69 -19.71 6.12
C ALA A 18 -6.36 -20.86 6.89
N ASP A 19 -5.60 -21.75 7.49
CA ASP A 19 -6.15 -22.69 8.47
C ASP A 19 -6.47 -22.01 9.84
N ALA A 20 -6.05 -20.77 10.02
CA ALA A 20 -6.37 -19.98 11.19
C ALA A 20 -7.48 -18.97 10.85
N VAL A 21 -8.58 -19.03 11.58
CA VAL A 21 -9.62 -17.99 11.57
C VAL A 21 -9.03 -16.71 12.17
N VAL A 22 -8.29 -15.96 11.38
CA VAL A 22 -7.72 -14.67 11.78
C VAL A 22 -8.66 -13.58 11.32
N PRO A 23 -9.06 -12.64 12.20
CA PRO A 23 -9.89 -11.49 11.81
C PRO A 23 -9.29 -10.72 10.66
N GLN A 24 -10.14 -10.18 9.76
CA GLN A 24 -9.75 -9.44 8.57
C GLN A 24 -8.83 -8.24 8.91
N ALA A 25 -9.12 -7.55 10.02
CA ALA A 25 -8.31 -6.43 10.49
C ALA A 25 -6.87 -6.86 10.82
N HIS A 26 -6.69 -8.02 11.46
CA HIS A 26 -5.36 -8.56 11.78
C HIS A 26 -4.60 -8.99 10.52
N ARG A 27 -5.29 -9.55 9.53
CA ARG A 27 -4.67 -9.88 8.23
C ARG A 27 -4.24 -8.63 7.48
N ALA A 28 -5.07 -7.60 7.47
CA ALA A 28 -4.73 -6.33 6.85
C ALA A 28 -3.52 -5.68 7.53
N ALA A 29 -3.47 -5.67 8.86
CA ALA A 29 -2.33 -5.16 9.62
C ALA A 29 -1.04 -5.93 9.31
N ALA A 30 -1.13 -7.25 9.25
CA ALA A 30 0.00 -8.12 8.94
C ALA A 30 0.51 -7.90 7.51
N ARG A 31 -0.38 -7.78 6.53
CA ARG A 31 -0.03 -7.43 5.14
C ARG A 31 0.63 -6.06 5.05
N GLY A 32 0.08 -5.07 5.76
CA GLY A 32 0.67 -3.74 5.84
C GLY A 32 2.09 -3.76 6.40
N ALA A 33 2.34 -4.55 7.44
CA ALA A 33 3.66 -4.72 8.03
C ALA A 33 4.67 -5.34 7.05
N VAL A 34 4.24 -6.30 6.22
CA VAL A 34 5.10 -6.90 5.18
C VAL A 34 5.48 -5.86 4.13
N TRP A 35 4.52 -5.08 3.63
CA TRP A 35 4.78 -4.02 2.66
C TRP A 35 5.68 -2.92 3.23
N ASP A 36 5.43 -2.51 4.46
CA ASP A 36 6.25 -1.51 5.16
C ASP A 36 7.70 -1.99 5.28
N ALA A 37 7.91 -3.22 5.73
CA ALA A 37 9.24 -3.82 5.82
C ALA A 37 9.92 -3.94 4.45
N PHE A 38 9.18 -4.35 3.43
CA PHE A 38 9.70 -4.47 2.06
C PHE A 38 10.21 -3.11 1.55
N PHE A 39 9.41 -2.08 1.66
CA PHE A 39 9.81 -0.75 1.19
C PHE A 39 10.97 -0.17 2.00
N ARG A 40 10.94 -0.29 3.32
CA ARG A 40 12.04 0.21 4.17
C ARG A 40 13.37 -0.46 3.87
N GLN A 41 13.35 -1.75 3.56
CA GLN A 41 14.59 -2.51 3.32
C GLN A 41 15.11 -2.36 1.90
N ASN A 42 14.25 -2.06 0.94
CA ASN A 42 14.58 -2.14 -0.47
C ASN A 42 14.43 -0.83 -1.23
N LEU A 43 14.02 0.26 -0.58
CA LEU A 43 13.72 1.52 -1.29
C LEU A 43 14.88 1.98 -2.19
N ASP A 44 16.11 1.84 -1.72
CA ASP A 44 17.30 2.21 -2.48
C ASP A 44 17.59 1.30 -3.67
N LEU A 45 17.06 0.08 -3.64
CA LEU A 45 17.26 -0.94 -4.68
C LEU A 45 16.12 -0.98 -5.71
N LEU A 46 14.96 -0.42 -5.39
CA LEU A 46 13.77 -0.48 -6.23
C LEU A 46 13.90 0.30 -7.54
N PRO A 47 14.54 1.49 -7.59
CA PRO A 47 14.77 2.16 -8.86
C PRO A 47 15.52 1.27 -9.86
N GLY A 48 15.03 1.18 -11.07
CA GLY A 48 15.54 0.29 -12.10
C GLY A 48 15.18 -1.18 -11.92
N ALA A 49 15.30 -1.73 -10.70
CA ALA A 49 15.07 -3.14 -10.44
C ALA A 49 13.59 -3.55 -10.55
N LEU A 50 12.68 -2.80 -9.96
CA LEU A 50 11.25 -3.12 -10.00
C LEU A 50 10.65 -2.94 -11.41
N PRO A 51 10.88 -1.82 -12.12
CA PRO A 51 10.42 -1.69 -13.50
C PRO A 51 10.99 -2.76 -14.43
N GLN A 52 12.27 -3.13 -14.27
CA GLN A 52 12.88 -4.21 -15.04
C GLN A 52 12.24 -5.57 -14.76
N ALA A 53 11.97 -5.89 -13.50
CA ALA A 53 11.28 -7.11 -13.12
C ALA A 53 9.87 -7.16 -13.72
N LEU A 54 9.12 -6.06 -13.67
CA LEU A 54 7.79 -5.96 -14.27
C LEU A 54 7.84 -6.14 -15.80
N ARG A 55 8.83 -5.57 -16.47
CA ARG A 55 9.03 -5.78 -17.92
C ARG A 55 9.34 -7.24 -18.25
N SER A 56 10.13 -7.90 -17.41
CA SER A 56 10.51 -9.31 -17.65
C SER A 56 9.34 -10.28 -17.55
N VAL A 57 8.33 -9.97 -16.76
CA VAL A 57 7.13 -10.80 -16.57
C VAL A 57 5.91 -10.29 -17.33
N SER A 58 6.07 -9.21 -18.11
CA SER A 58 4.96 -8.55 -18.81
C SER A 58 4.19 -9.49 -19.75
N ALA A 59 4.88 -10.44 -20.37
CA ALA A 59 4.24 -11.46 -21.23
C ALA A 59 3.33 -12.41 -20.48
N SER A 60 3.53 -12.58 -19.17
CA SER A 60 2.77 -13.49 -18.29
C SER A 60 1.77 -12.73 -17.41
N LEU A 61 1.83 -11.40 -17.38
CA LEU A 61 0.95 -10.55 -16.60
C LEU A 61 -0.16 -10.00 -17.49
N LEU A 62 -1.40 -10.20 -17.05
CA LEU A 62 -2.53 -9.46 -17.58
C LEU A 62 -2.59 -8.10 -16.83
N THR A 63 -2.06 -7.06 -17.46
CA THR A 63 -1.98 -5.72 -16.88
C THR A 63 -2.20 -4.66 -17.95
N ASP A 64 -2.75 -3.53 -17.56
CA ASP A 64 -2.90 -2.34 -18.38
C ASP A 64 -1.71 -1.36 -18.27
N LEU A 65 -0.67 -1.75 -17.51
CA LEU A 65 0.54 -0.94 -17.37
C LEU A 65 1.25 -0.80 -18.71
N THR A 66 1.53 0.44 -19.08
CA THR A 66 2.28 0.78 -20.29
C THR A 66 3.78 0.98 -19.98
N ALA A 67 4.61 1.06 -21.04
CA ALA A 67 6.02 1.40 -20.88
C ALA A 67 6.20 2.78 -20.20
N LEU A 68 5.31 3.74 -20.51
CA LEU A 68 5.34 5.07 -19.90
C LEU A 68 5.02 5.01 -18.39
N ASP A 69 4.10 4.15 -17.99
CA ASP A 69 3.78 3.94 -16.57
C ASP A 69 4.98 3.37 -15.81
N LEU A 70 5.71 2.45 -16.42
CA LEU A 70 6.93 1.88 -15.83
C LEU A 70 8.05 2.92 -15.70
N ASP A 71 8.21 3.81 -16.68
CA ASP A 71 9.17 4.90 -16.61
C ASP A 71 8.77 5.92 -15.53
N THR A 72 7.49 6.20 -15.38
CA THR A 72 6.96 7.07 -14.33
C THR A 72 7.17 6.44 -12.94
N LEU A 73 6.93 5.16 -12.82
CA LEU A 73 7.19 4.40 -11.59
C LEU A 73 8.67 4.47 -11.21
N ASP A 74 9.56 4.25 -12.18
CA ASP A 74 11.00 4.30 -11.95
C ASP A 74 11.46 5.67 -11.43
N ARG A 75 11.04 6.74 -12.08
CA ARG A 75 11.33 8.11 -11.64
C ARG A 75 10.79 8.42 -10.25
N THR A 76 9.59 7.93 -9.95
CA THR A 76 8.97 8.11 -8.63
C THR A 76 9.79 7.39 -7.56
N LEU A 77 10.18 6.14 -7.80
CA LEU A 77 11.01 5.37 -6.89
C LEU A 77 12.39 6.03 -6.68
N GLU A 78 13.00 6.51 -7.75
CA GLU A 78 14.27 7.24 -7.69
C GLU A 78 14.14 8.53 -6.85
N PHE A 79 13.07 9.28 -7.05
CA PHE A 79 12.79 10.46 -6.26
C PHE A 79 12.61 10.12 -4.77
N LEU A 80 11.86 9.08 -4.45
CA LEU A 80 11.64 8.64 -3.06
C LEU A 80 12.94 8.18 -2.40
N ALA A 81 13.75 7.41 -3.11
CA ALA A 81 15.04 6.94 -2.62
C ALA A 81 16.02 8.09 -2.36
N ASN A 82 16.13 9.02 -3.30
CA ASN A 82 17.05 10.17 -3.19
C ASN A 82 16.64 11.18 -2.12
N ASN A 83 15.38 11.21 -1.73
CA ASN A 83 14.88 12.12 -0.70
C ASN A 83 14.65 11.45 0.65
N GLU A 84 15.17 10.25 0.85
CA GLU A 84 15.00 9.47 2.08
C GLU A 84 13.54 9.42 2.54
N ALA A 85 12.63 9.23 1.58
CA ALA A 85 11.19 9.27 1.85
C ALA A 85 10.77 8.18 2.84
N GLN A 86 9.92 8.54 3.77
CA GLN A 86 9.31 7.59 4.68
C GLN A 86 8.00 7.09 4.08
N ILE A 87 7.85 5.78 4.05
CA ILE A 87 6.62 5.13 3.60
C ILE A 87 5.87 4.63 4.82
N GLU A 88 4.67 5.10 4.99
CA GLU A 88 3.79 4.72 6.07
C GLU A 88 2.60 3.93 5.54
N THR A 89 2.26 2.85 6.23
CA THR A 89 1.08 2.05 5.93
C THR A 89 0.12 2.14 7.09
N GLN A 90 -1.17 2.28 6.78
CA GLN A 90 -2.22 2.29 7.78
C GLN A 90 -3.35 1.37 7.35
N VAL A 91 -3.86 0.58 8.31
CA VAL A 91 -5.07 -0.21 8.12
C VAL A 91 -6.27 0.67 8.40
N LEU A 92 -7.22 0.70 7.46
CA LEU A 92 -8.48 1.40 7.69
C LEU A 92 -9.33 0.62 8.69
N PRO A 93 -9.81 1.25 9.77
CA PRO A 93 -10.80 0.63 10.63
C PRO A 93 -12.12 0.43 9.88
N GLY A 94 -12.94 -0.47 10.35
CA GLY A 94 -14.23 -0.77 9.72
C GLY A 94 -14.95 -1.86 10.49
N ASP A 95 -16.13 -2.23 10.02
CA ASP A 95 -16.97 -3.26 10.61
C ASP A 95 -16.79 -4.60 9.90
N GLU A 96 -16.54 -5.65 10.66
CA GLU A 96 -16.45 -7.00 10.13
C GLU A 96 -17.69 -7.79 10.52
N GLN A 97 -18.47 -8.21 9.52
CA GLN A 97 -19.63 -9.05 9.70
C GLN A 97 -19.64 -10.18 8.66
N ALA A 98 -19.77 -11.41 9.12
CA ALA A 98 -19.88 -12.60 8.27
C ALA A 98 -18.78 -12.70 7.19
N GLY A 99 -17.54 -12.37 7.55
CA GLY A 99 -16.39 -12.40 6.63
C GLY A 99 -16.34 -11.25 5.62
N ARG A 100 -17.25 -10.28 5.74
CA ARG A 100 -17.27 -9.06 4.92
C ARG A 100 -16.80 -7.87 5.76
N TYR A 101 -15.88 -7.10 5.21
CA TYR A 101 -15.36 -5.89 5.83
C TYR A 101 -16.00 -4.66 5.18
N THR A 102 -16.62 -3.81 5.98
CA THR A 102 -17.34 -2.62 5.50
C THR A 102 -16.71 -1.37 6.12
N LEU A 103 -16.43 -0.38 5.30
CA LEU A 103 -15.96 0.92 5.77
C LEU A 103 -17.09 1.67 6.46
N ASN A 104 -16.74 2.44 7.49
CA ASN A 104 -17.67 3.23 8.29
C ASN A 104 -17.13 4.65 8.51
N GLU A 105 -17.76 5.42 9.41
CA GLU A 105 -17.33 6.79 9.73
C GLU A 105 -15.92 6.84 10.33
N GLU A 106 -15.52 5.83 11.09
CA GLU A 106 -14.15 5.73 11.63
C GLU A 106 -13.12 5.54 10.52
N SER A 107 -13.48 4.84 9.46
CA SER A 107 -12.62 4.69 8.28
C SER A 107 -12.35 6.03 7.61
N LEU A 108 -13.40 6.84 7.45
CA LEU A 108 -13.28 8.17 6.86
C LEU A 108 -12.42 9.08 7.75
N ALA A 109 -12.67 9.08 9.05
CA ALA A 109 -11.88 9.86 10.01
C ALA A 109 -10.40 9.45 9.99
N ALA A 110 -10.10 8.15 9.88
CA ALA A 110 -8.74 7.64 9.79
C ALA A 110 -8.03 8.13 8.52
N VAL A 111 -8.70 8.12 7.37
CA VAL A 111 -8.15 8.65 6.10
C VAL A 111 -7.86 10.15 6.22
N GLN A 112 -8.81 10.91 6.75
CA GLN A 112 -8.65 12.34 6.93
C GLN A 112 -7.48 12.68 7.86
N SER A 113 -7.34 11.95 8.96
CA SER A 113 -6.24 12.10 9.89
C SER A 113 -4.89 11.73 9.26
N PHE A 114 -4.85 10.63 8.52
CA PHE A 114 -3.63 10.15 7.87
C PHE A 114 -3.08 11.16 6.84
N PHE A 115 -3.95 11.77 6.07
CA PHE A 115 -3.57 12.78 5.07
C PHE A 115 -3.60 14.22 5.61
N ASN A 116 -3.84 14.42 6.91
CA ASN A 116 -3.99 15.74 7.52
C ASN A 116 -5.06 16.61 6.83
N VAL A 117 -6.12 15.98 6.32
CA VAL A 117 -7.23 16.66 5.67
C VAL A 117 -8.38 16.79 6.66
N SER A 118 -8.74 18.00 7.02
CA SER A 118 -9.90 18.28 7.86
C SER A 118 -11.15 18.44 6.97
N PRO A 119 -12.32 17.92 7.37
CA PRO A 119 -13.57 18.11 6.63
C PRO A 119 -13.94 19.59 6.44
N THR A 120 -13.46 20.44 7.32
CA THR A 120 -13.69 21.89 7.28
C THR A 120 -12.76 22.64 6.33
N ASP A 121 -11.63 22.07 5.95
CA ASP A 121 -10.66 22.73 5.08
C ASP A 121 -11.22 22.92 3.66
N GLY A 122 -11.97 21.94 3.14
CA GLY A 122 -12.66 22.07 1.86
C GLY A 122 -13.78 23.11 1.87
N GLN A 123 -14.48 23.25 2.98
CA GLN A 123 -15.54 24.25 3.13
C GLN A 123 -15.00 25.65 3.42
N ALA A 124 -13.92 25.75 4.17
CA ALA A 124 -13.29 27.03 4.46
C ALA A 124 -12.71 27.70 3.21
N SER A 125 -12.14 26.94 2.30
CA SER A 125 -11.62 27.48 1.04
C SER A 125 -12.71 27.87 0.05
N SER A 126 -13.88 27.24 0.07
CA SER A 126 -15.03 27.63 -0.74
C SER A 126 -15.81 28.82 -0.14
N ALA A 127 -15.76 29.01 1.16
CA ALA A 127 -16.42 30.11 1.85
C ALA A 127 -15.59 31.41 1.83
N SER A 128 -14.31 31.36 1.52
CA SER A 128 -13.42 32.52 1.46
C SER A 128 -13.35 33.18 0.09
N GLU A 129 -13.98 32.64 -0.93
CA GLU A 129 -14.14 33.33 -2.22
C GLU A 129 -15.38 34.23 -2.21
N PRO A 130 -15.20 35.53 -2.43
CA PRO A 130 -16.33 36.44 -2.60
C PRO A 130 -17.07 36.25 -3.92
#